data_fbe6cf1611d79f5b35e895df9b86796c
#
_entry.id   fbe6cf1611d79f5b35e895df9b86796c
#
_cell.length_a   1.000
_cell.length_b   1.000
_cell.length_c   1.000
_cell.angle_alpha   90.00
_cell.angle_beta   90.00
_cell.angle_gamma   90.00
#
_symmetry.space_group_name_H-M   'P 1'
#
loop_
_entity.id
_entity.type
_entity.pdbx_description
1 polymer ?
#
loop_
_entity_poly.entity_id
_entity_poly.type
_entity_poly.pdbx_seq_one_letter_code
_entity_poly.pdbx_strand_id
1 'polypeptide(L)'
;MWNGGKLKREWNIIVLHLVGYLSLLMIIGSKDDAKAIKSDIAQFLNEELKLTLSEEKTLITHSSKKAKFLGYNVNITRNELFTKYSVKGAKRRHHNLKVRLEIPHEAWRNKLLALNVLEMKYVNGKETWKPKHRPEMAHLDDLEILHNYVLQIRGMYNYYKYAVNSTVLQKFSYVLEYSMYKTFANKYKSSIGKIKGKYCKNGVFVVNYKDKKGKQHSHSFYREGFRTVDITKMKTQENNIDNMVASRAHMSTTSLMDRLSANKCEHCGKTDSNLVMHHVRKMKDVEKGKAKWQKLMIARRRKTLAVCEDCHNEIHYDMRVELIAKNRKK
;
A
#
# COMPACT_ATOMS: atom_id res chain seq x y z
N MET A 1 58.64 -12.57 17.20
CA MET A 1 57.47 -13.45 16.88
C MET A 1 56.19 -12.67 17.11
N TRP A 2 55.52 -12.24 16.07
CA TRP A 2 54.24 -11.53 16.14
C TRP A 2 53.14 -12.56 16.24
N ASN A 3 52.56 -12.75 17.42
CA ASN A 3 51.36 -13.54 17.63
C ASN A 3 50.18 -12.77 17.05
N GLY A 4 49.76 -13.18 15.89
CA GLY A 4 48.57 -12.65 15.19
C GLY A 4 47.27 -13.01 15.88
N GLY A 5 47.04 -12.49 17.06
CA GLY A 5 45.73 -12.53 17.70
C GLY A 5 44.77 -11.68 16.88
N LYS A 6 43.93 -12.32 16.08
CA LYS A 6 42.78 -11.67 15.44
C LYS A 6 41.87 -11.14 16.55
N LEU A 7 41.99 -9.86 16.86
CA LEU A 7 41.00 -9.15 17.66
C LEU A 7 39.65 -9.34 16.93
N LYS A 8 38.81 -10.23 17.42
CA LYS A 8 37.40 -10.33 17.03
C LYS A 8 36.74 -9.06 17.52
N ARG A 9 36.75 -8.02 16.67
CA ARG A 9 35.98 -6.81 16.95
C ARG A 9 34.49 -7.18 16.97
N GLU A 10 33.93 -7.21 18.17
CA GLU A 10 32.50 -7.39 18.35
C GLU A 10 31.81 -6.07 18.08
N TRP A 11 30.72 -6.13 17.29
CA TRP A 11 29.91 -4.97 16.98
C TRP A 11 28.58 -5.13 17.69
N ASN A 12 28.17 -4.12 18.44
CA ASN A 12 26.88 -4.06 19.08
C ASN A 12 26.07 -2.91 18.48
N ILE A 13 24.78 -3.11 18.36
CA ILE A 13 23.83 -2.11 17.87
C ILE A 13 22.97 -1.72 19.06
N ILE A 14 22.95 -0.44 19.39
CA ILE A 14 22.00 0.13 20.35
C ILE A 14 20.95 0.89 19.57
N VAL A 15 19.69 0.52 19.77
CA VAL A 15 18.56 1.31 19.30
C VAL A 15 18.07 2.13 20.49
N LEU A 16 18.30 3.43 20.45
CA LEU A 16 17.85 4.38 21.47
C LEU A 16 16.43 4.83 21.15
N HIS A 17 15.54 4.72 22.11
CA HIS A 17 14.17 5.18 21.99
C HIS A 17 13.90 6.30 23.01
N LEU A 18 13.85 7.52 22.49
CA LEU A 18 13.48 8.73 23.23
C LEU A 18 12.01 9.07 22.97
N VAL A 19 11.40 9.86 23.83
CA VAL A 19 10.06 10.39 23.59
C VAL A 19 10.10 11.27 22.33
N GLY A 20 9.51 10.76 21.24
CA GLY A 20 9.46 11.46 19.93
C GLY A 20 10.69 11.28 19.03
N TYR A 21 11.78 10.65 19.49
CA TYR A 21 12.98 10.45 18.70
C TYR A 21 13.48 8.99 18.76
N LEU A 22 13.92 8.50 17.62
CA LEU A 22 14.52 7.16 17.50
C LEU A 22 15.91 7.30 16.89
N SER A 23 16.93 6.81 17.60
CA SER A 23 18.31 6.84 17.13
C SER A 23 18.91 5.44 17.13
N LEU A 24 19.84 5.19 16.21
CA LEU A 24 20.57 3.92 16.09
C LEU A 24 22.06 4.20 16.21
N LEU A 25 22.68 3.60 17.22
CA LEU A 25 24.10 3.67 17.44
C LEU A 25 24.76 2.31 17.16
N MET A 26 25.90 2.34 16.49
CA MET A 26 26.74 1.18 16.28
C MET A 26 28.00 1.31 17.12
N ILE A 27 28.25 0.36 18.01
CA ILE A 27 29.38 0.34 18.91
C ILE A 27 30.29 -0.81 18.53
N ILE A 28 31.59 -0.53 18.46
CA ILE A 28 32.65 -1.53 18.27
C ILE A 28 33.26 -1.80 19.63
N GLY A 29 32.88 -2.89 20.28
CA GLY A 29 33.34 -3.23 21.62
C GLY A 29 32.55 -4.38 22.22
N SER A 30 32.80 -4.67 23.47
CA SER A 30 32.09 -5.69 24.23
C SER A 30 30.63 -5.27 24.51
N LYS A 31 29.80 -6.21 24.98
CA LYS A 31 28.46 -5.90 25.44
C LYS A 31 28.46 -4.97 26.66
N ASP A 32 29.51 -5.06 27.48
CA ASP A 32 29.60 -4.26 28.68
C ASP A 32 30.00 -2.82 28.35
N ASP A 33 30.88 -2.59 27.35
CA ASP A 33 31.13 -1.26 26.81
C ASP A 33 29.81 -0.64 26.27
N ALA A 34 29.00 -1.42 25.59
CA ALA A 34 27.72 -0.96 25.08
C ALA A 34 26.74 -0.60 26.20
N LYS A 35 26.77 -1.30 27.34
CA LYS A 35 25.95 -0.96 28.51
C LYS A 35 26.43 0.34 29.17
N ALA A 36 27.77 0.50 29.33
CA ALA A 36 28.33 1.72 29.88
C ALA A 36 27.94 2.94 29.04
N ILE A 37 28.15 2.88 27.73
CA ILE A 37 27.73 3.95 26.80
C ILE A 37 26.21 4.23 26.87
N LYS A 38 25.36 3.19 27.02
CA LYS A 38 23.92 3.37 27.19
C LYS A 38 23.62 4.15 28.49
N SER A 39 24.30 3.84 29.57
CA SER A 39 24.17 4.53 30.86
C SER A 39 24.61 6.00 30.78
N ASP A 40 25.75 6.25 30.16
CA ASP A 40 26.29 7.61 29.99
C ASP A 40 25.34 8.48 29.16
N ILE A 41 24.79 7.92 28.08
CA ILE A 41 23.78 8.60 27.25
C ILE A 41 22.49 8.87 28.03
N ALA A 42 22.04 7.90 28.83
CA ALA A 42 20.82 8.09 29.64
C ALA A 42 21.02 9.22 30.67
N GLN A 43 22.21 9.27 31.31
CA GLN A 43 22.56 10.32 32.24
C GLN A 43 22.60 11.69 31.54
N PHE A 44 23.34 11.81 30.45
CA PHE A 44 23.42 13.05 29.65
C PHE A 44 22.03 13.57 29.22
N LEU A 45 21.19 12.68 28.72
CA LEU A 45 19.84 13.04 28.28
C LEU A 45 18.98 13.57 29.43
N ASN A 46 19.11 12.96 30.61
CA ASN A 46 18.36 13.38 31.79
C ASN A 46 18.91 14.69 32.39
N GLU A 47 20.22 14.84 32.47
CA GLU A 47 20.85 16.01 33.09
C GLU A 47 20.78 17.25 32.21
N GLU A 48 21.16 17.14 30.92
CA GLU A 48 21.30 18.27 30.02
C GLU A 48 20.00 18.59 29.27
N LEU A 49 19.26 17.58 28.82
CA LEU A 49 18.09 17.76 27.96
C LEU A 49 16.75 17.51 28.67
N LYS A 50 16.77 17.07 29.93
CA LYS A 50 15.56 16.70 30.70
C LYS A 50 14.69 15.67 29.96
N LEU A 51 15.32 14.78 29.20
CA LEU A 51 14.66 13.73 28.44
C LEU A 51 14.93 12.37 29.09
N THR A 52 13.90 11.55 29.17
CA THR A 52 14.00 10.18 29.70
C THR A 52 14.14 9.16 28.59
N LEU A 53 15.10 8.25 28.75
CA LEU A 53 15.30 7.11 27.86
C LEU A 53 14.32 5.98 28.21
N SER A 54 13.58 5.46 27.24
CA SER A 54 12.72 4.31 27.46
C SER A 54 13.55 3.04 27.60
N GLU A 55 13.66 2.49 28.79
CA GLU A 55 14.45 1.28 29.05
C GLU A 55 13.92 0.05 28.31
N GLU A 56 12.60 -0.13 28.28
CA GLU A 56 11.94 -1.24 27.59
C GLU A 56 12.19 -1.27 26.08
N LYS A 57 12.29 -0.09 25.47
CA LYS A 57 12.45 0.06 24.02
C LYS A 57 13.90 0.24 23.60
N THR A 58 14.80 0.61 24.54
CA THR A 58 16.23 0.80 24.26
C THR A 58 16.98 -0.50 24.44
N LEU A 59 17.17 -1.22 23.36
CA LEU A 59 17.75 -2.56 23.36
C LEU A 59 19.17 -2.55 22.82
N ILE A 60 20.06 -3.29 23.51
CA ILE A 60 21.40 -3.61 23.02
C ILE A 60 21.32 -4.94 22.27
N THR A 61 21.57 -4.91 20.97
CA THR A 61 21.47 -6.08 20.10
C THR A 61 22.82 -6.37 19.47
N HIS A 62 23.31 -7.60 19.58
CA HIS A 62 24.51 -8.01 18.86
C HIS A 62 24.31 -7.87 17.36
N SER A 63 25.29 -7.34 16.64
CA SER A 63 25.18 -6.97 15.22
C SER A 63 24.84 -8.10 14.26
N SER A 64 25.04 -9.37 14.66
CA SER A 64 24.59 -10.53 13.89
C SER A 64 23.09 -10.78 14.01
N LYS A 65 22.45 -10.26 15.06
CA LYS A 65 20.99 -10.34 15.26
C LYS A 65 20.30 -9.16 14.61
N LYS A 66 19.01 -9.29 14.38
CA LYS A 66 18.19 -8.25 13.75
C LYS A 66 17.71 -7.25 14.80
N ALA A 67 18.18 -6.01 14.72
CA ALA A 67 17.67 -4.89 15.50
C ALA A 67 16.53 -4.21 14.72
N LYS A 68 15.41 -3.95 15.39
CA LYS A 68 14.27 -3.23 14.77
C LYS A 68 14.52 -1.72 14.82
N PHE A 69 14.54 -1.07 13.66
CA PHE A 69 14.73 0.37 13.57
C PHE A 69 13.90 0.93 12.41
N LEU A 70 13.05 1.93 12.66
CA LEU A 70 12.18 2.57 11.67
C LEU A 70 11.44 1.57 10.77
N GLY A 71 10.87 0.53 11.36
CA GLY A 71 10.16 -0.51 10.60
C GLY A 71 11.04 -1.47 9.81
N TYR A 72 12.36 -1.30 9.81
CA TYR A 72 13.32 -2.23 9.24
C TYR A 72 13.91 -3.17 10.30
N ASN A 73 14.36 -4.33 9.86
CA ASN A 73 15.31 -5.14 10.58
C ASN A 73 16.72 -4.76 10.08
N VAL A 74 17.55 -4.28 10.99
CA VAL A 74 18.95 -3.89 10.71
C VAL A 74 19.89 -4.94 11.28
N ASN A 75 20.81 -5.44 10.48
CA ASN A 75 21.87 -6.33 10.93
C ASN A 75 23.13 -6.12 10.10
N ILE A 76 24.25 -6.65 10.59
CA ILE A 76 25.54 -6.63 9.89
C ILE A 76 25.86 -8.02 9.39
N THR A 77 26.18 -8.14 8.12
CA THR A 77 26.58 -9.43 7.54
C THR A 77 27.95 -9.83 8.05
N ARG A 78 28.00 -10.97 8.73
CA ARG A 78 29.27 -11.65 9.07
C ARG A 78 29.26 -13.01 8.41
N ASN A 79 29.95 -13.15 7.26
CA ASN A 79 30.16 -14.44 6.62
C ASN A 79 31.66 -14.65 6.45
N GLU A 80 32.27 -15.28 7.41
CA GLU A 80 33.69 -15.64 7.37
C GLU A 80 33.98 -16.79 6.38
N LEU A 81 32.94 -17.54 5.97
CA LEU A 81 33.09 -18.83 5.28
C LEU A 81 32.69 -18.85 3.80
N PHE A 82 32.15 -17.78 3.23
CA PHE A 82 31.71 -17.84 1.83
C PHE A 82 32.61 -17.07 0.86
N THR A 83 33.38 -17.81 0.12
CA THR A 83 33.97 -17.35 -1.15
C THR A 83 32.89 -17.50 -2.23
N LYS A 84 32.29 -16.42 -2.69
CA LYS A 84 31.45 -16.48 -3.88
C LYS A 84 32.32 -16.64 -5.13
N TYR A 85 31.94 -17.59 -5.96
CA TYR A 85 32.54 -17.73 -7.29
C TYR A 85 31.74 -16.89 -8.30
N SER A 86 32.41 -16.21 -9.21
CA SER A 86 31.76 -15.59 -10.36
C SER A 86 31.24 -16.68 -11.30
N VAL A 87 30.35 -16.31 -12.23
CA VAL A 87 29.86 -17.22 -13.31
C VAL A 87 31.03 -17.85 -14.10
N LYS A 88 32.21 -17.21 -14.15
CA LYS A 88 33.42 -17.69 -14.78
C LYS A 88 34.38 -18.44 -13.81
N GLY A 89 33.91 -18.86 -12.63
CA GLY A 89 34.68 -19.63 -11.65
C GLY A 89 35.73 -18.85 -10.85
N ALA A 90 35.91 -17.54 -11.06
CA ALA A 90 36.84 -16.73 -10.29
C ALA A 90 36.34 -16.45 -8.90
N LYS A 91 37.20 -16.57 -7.86
CA LYS A 91 36.88 -16.23 -6.47
C LYS A 91 36.57 -14.74 -6.34
N ARG A 92 35.36 -14.41 -5.90
CA ARG A 92 34.97 -13.04 -5.58
C ARG A 92 35.03 -12.81 -4.06
N ARG A 93 35.66 -11.70 -3.67
CA ARG A 93 35.67 -11.25 -2.28
C ARG A 93 34.25 -11.00 -1.83
N HIS A 94 33.79 -11.68 -0.78
CA HIS A 94 32.49 -11.41 -0.17
C HIS A 94 32.61 -10.14 0.66
N HIS A 95 31.65 -9.22 0.49
CA HIS A 95 31.61 -8.03 1.32
C HIS A 95 31.11 -8.41 2.71
N ASN A 96 32.04 -8.59 3.66
CA ASN A 96 31.76 -8.69 5.08
C ASN A 96 31.53 -7.29 5.67
N LEU A 97 30.83 -7.23 6.79
CA LEU A 97 30.59 -6.01 7.58
C LEU A 97 29.75 -4.95 6.85
N LYS A 98 28.89 -5.34 5.91
CA LYS A 98 27.89 -4.43 5.37
C LYS A 98 26.64 -4.42 6.23
N VAL A 99 26.15 -3.23 6.49
CA VAL A 99 24.82 -3.02 7.08
C VAL A 99 23.76 -3.51 6.08
N ARG A 100 22.85 -4.33 6.56
CA ARG A 100 21.70 -4.83 5.79
C ARG A 100 20.42 -4.30 6.41
N LEU A 101 19.60 -3.75 5.55
CA LEU A 101 18.20 -3.39 5.86
C LEU A 101 17.31 -4.50 5.30
N GLU A 102 16.46 -5.05 6.13
CA GLU A 102 15.49 -6.08 5.71
C GLU A 102 14.06 -5.66 6.09
N ILE A 103 13.10 -6.02 5.25
CA ILE A 103 11.68 -5.86 5.56
C ILE A 103 11.29 -6.96 6.54
N PRO A 104 10.77 -6.64 7.74
CA PRO A 104 10.21 -7.63 8.63
C PRO A 104 8.99 -8.31 7.99
N HIS A 105 8.86 -9.61 8.19
CA HIS A 105 7.70 -10.36 7.66
C HIS A 105 6.38 -9.81 8.21
N GLU A 106 6.35 -9.45 9.49
CA GLU A 106 5.18 -8.90 10.16
C GLU A 106 4.75 -7.55 9.57
N ALA A 107 5.68 -6.72 9.08
CA ALA A 107 5.37 -5.39 8.60
C ALA A 107 4.39 -5.41 7.41
N TRP A 108 4.69 -6.20 6.38
CA TRP A 108 3.82 -6.29 5.20
C TRP A 108 2.61 -7.20 5.43
N ARG A 109 2.73 -8.24 6.28
CA ARG A 109 1.61 -9.07 6.71
C ARG A 109 0.56 -8.25 7.47
N ASN A 110 0.99 -7.50 8.49
CA ASN A 110 0.08 -6.66 9.29
C ASN A 110 -0.54 -5.55 8.44
N LYS A 111 0.19 -5.01 7.46
CA LYS A 111 -0.38 -4.03 6.52
C LYS A 111 -1.50 -4.64 5.67
N LEU A 112 -1.36 -5.88 5.18
CA LEU A 112 -2.43 -6.57 4.44
C LEU A 112 -3.66 -6.83 5.31
N LEU A 113 -3.46 -7.18 6.58
CA LEU A 113 -4.55 -7.36 7.54
C LEU A 113 -5.27 -6.04 7.83
N ALA A 114 -4.50 -4.98 8.10
CA ALA A 114 -5.04 -3.64 8.35
C ALA A 114 -5.84 -3.09 7.16
N LEU A 115 -5.45 -3.44 5.93
CA LEU A 115 -6.19 -3.11 4.72
C LEU A 115 -7.41 -4.00 4.47
N ASN A 116 -7.66 -4.99 5.32
CA ASN A 116 -8.74 -5.97 5.19
C ASN A 116 -8.76 -6.70 3.83
N VAL A 117 -7.57 -6.95 3.26
CA VAL A 117 -7.39 -7.61 1.95
C VAL A 117 -6.95 -9.07 2.07
N LEU A 118 -6.64 -9.52 3.29
CA LEU A 118 -6.12 -10.85 3.58
C LEU A 118 -6.98 -11.56 4.63
N GLU A 119 -7.37 -12.77 4.33
CA GLU A 119 -7.92 -13.75 5.28
C GLU A 119 -6.87 -14.84 5.51
N MET A 120 -6.56 -15.11 6.76
CA MET A 120 -5.63 -16.18 7.15
C MET A 120 -6.40 -17.36 7.73
N LYS A 121 -6.10 -18.54 7.25
CA LYS A 121 -6.63 -19.80 7.77
C LYS A 121 -5.47 -20.75 8.07
N TYR A 122 -5.61 -21.51 9.12
CA TYR A 122 -4.69 -22.59 9.42
C TYR A 122 -5.29 -23.89 8.91
N VAL A 123 -4.64 -24.55 7.96
CA VAL A 123 -5.04 -25.82 7.40
C VAL A 123 -3.89 -26.80 7.62
N ASN A 124 -4.14 -27.88 8.34
CA ASN A 124 -3.10 -28.88 8.69
C ASN A 124 -1.85 -28.28 9.33
N GLY A 125 -2.02 -27.34 10.26
CA GLY A 125 -0.92 -26.66 10.95
C GLY A 125 -0.14 -25.63 10.10
N LYS A 126 -0.52 -25.43 8.83
CA LYS A 126 0.11 -24.48 7.93
C LYS A 126 -0.77 -23.24 7.74
N GLU A 127 -0.15 -22.10 7.78
CA GLU A 127 -0.80 -20.80 7.50
C GLU A 127 -1.11 -20.68 6.01
N THR A 128 -2.39 -20.55 5.67
CA THR A 128 -2.87 -20.39 4.29
C THR A 128 -3.46 -18.99 4.11
N TRP A 129 -3.01 -18.30 3.11
CA TRP A 129 -3.38 -16.92 2.81
C TRP A 129 -4.39 -16.85 1.69
N LYS A 130 -5.52 -16.22 1.95
CA LYS A 130 -6.60 -16.05 0.98
C LYS A 130 -6.90 -14.57 0.77
N PRO A 131 -6.65 -14.00 -0.43
CA PRO A 131 -7.02 -12.62 -0.72
C PRO A 131 -8.52 -12.40 -0.54
N LYS A 132 -8.92 -11.30 0.10
CA LYS A 132 -10.31 -10.91 0.38
C LYS A 132 -10.67 -9.67 -0.42
N HIS A 133 -11.93 -9.56 -0.87
CA HIS A 133 -12.43 -8.34 -1.51
C HIS A 133 -12.68 -7.26 -0.47
N ARG A 134 -12.69 -6.01 -0.90
CA ARG A 134 -13.02 -4.84 -0.09
C ARG A 134 -14.41 -4.32 -0.47
N PRO A 135 -15.46 -4.70 0.26
CA PRO A 135 -16.84 -4.34 -0.08
C PRO A 135 -17.09 -2.83 0.02
N GLU A 136 -16.39 -2.16 0.93
CA GLU A 136 -16.44 -0.71 1.15
C GLU A 136 -16.04 0.10 -0.09
N MET A 137 -15.25 -0.48 -0.99
CA MET A 137 -14.82 0.17 -2.21
C MET A 137 -15.75 -0.07 -3.41
N ALA A 138 -16.76 -0.92 -3.26
CA ALA A 138 -17.60 -1.32 -4.39
C ALA A 138 -18.45 -0.16 -4.97
N HIS A 139 -18.66 0.92 -4.23
CA HIS A 139 -19.38 2.12 -4.63
C HIS A 139 -18.49 3.17 -5.33
N LEU A 140 -17.17 3.05 -5.20
CA LEU A 140 -16.21 3.99 -5.78
C LEU A 140 -16.10 3.82 -7.32
N ASP A 141 -15.52 4.82 -8.00
CA ASP A 141 -15.18 4.72 -9.41
C ASP A 141 -14.13 3.64 -9.65
N ASP A 142 -14.12 3.07 -10.84
CA ASP A 142 -13.13 2.07 -11.23
C ASP A 142 -11.69 2.61 -11.15
N LEU A 143 -11.51 3.86 -11.59
CA LEU A 143 -10.22 4.53 -11.51
C LEU A 143 -9.76 4.70 -10.05
N GLU A 144 -10.67 5.09 -9.18
CA GLU A 144 -10.39 5.30 -7.76
C GLU A 144 -10.06 3.99 -7.06
N ILE A 145 -10.81 2.91 -7.35
CA ILE A 145 -10.50 1.57 -6.82
C ILE A 145 -9.08 1.18 -7.23
N LEU A 146 -8.76 1.24 -8.52
CA LEU A 146 -7.43 0.88 -9.02
C LEU A 146 -6.34 1.74 -8.39
N HIS A 147 -6.55 3.06 -8.31
CA HIS A 147 -5.60 4.01 -7.75
C HIS A 147 -5.29 3.72 -6.28
N ASN A 148 -6.30 3.43 -5.46
CA ASN A 148 -6.11 3.07 -4.06
C ASN A 148 -5.23 1.83 -3.88
N TYR A 149 -5.42 0.78 -4.69
CA TYR A 149 -4.56 -0.40 -4.65
C TYR A 149 -3.12 -0.09 -5.09
N VAL A 150 -2.94 0.68 -6.16
CA VAL A 150 -1.62 1.09 -6.65
C VAL A 150 -0.87 1.95 -5.64
N LEU A 151 -1.56 2.89 -4.97
CA LEU A 151 -0.97 3.73 -3.92
C LEU A 151 -0.41 2.90 -2.75
N GLN A 152 -1.14 1.87 -2.31
CA GLN A 152 -0.65 0.99 -1.23
C GLN A 152 0.64 0.29 -1.63
N ILE A 153 0.73 -0.19 -2.87
CA ILE A 153 1.92 -0.88 -3.37
C ILE A 153 3.10 0.10 -3.53
N ARG A 154 2.87 1.26 -4.14
CA ARG A 154 3.90 2.29 -4.31
C ARG A 154 4.42 2.81 -2.98
N GLY A 155 3.52 3.11 -2.04
CA GLY A 155 3.90 3.56 -0.71
C GLY A 155 4.78 2.56 0.02
N MET A 156 4.39 1.28 -0.03
CA MET A 156 5.16 0.20 0.60
C MET A 156 6.53 0.02 -0.08
N TYR A 157 6.58 0.06 -1.42
CA TYR A 157 7.85 -0.04 -2.14
C TYR A 157 8.74 1.18 -1.94
N ASN A 158 8.20 2.39 -2.02
CA ASN A 158 8.98 3.60 -1.80
C ASN A 158 9.62 3.64 -0.41
N TYR A 159 8.90 3.16 0.60
CA TYR A 159 9.44 3.05 1.95
C TYR A 159 10.55 2.00 2.04
N TYR A 160 10.35 0.82 1.46
CA TYR A 160 11.23 -0.33 1.62
C TYR A 160 12.19 -0.61 0.44
N LYS A 161 12.29 0.28 -0.54
CA LYS A 161 13.12 0.06 -1.74
C LYS A 161 14.63 -0.14 -1.48
N TYR A 162 15.09 0.26 -0.31
CA TYR A 162 16.50 0.07 0.13
C TYR A 162 16.74 -1.26 0.85
N ALA A 163 15.70 -2.00 1.15
CA ALA A 163 15.83 -3.31 1.78
C ALA A 163 16.41 -4.33 0.81
N VAL A 164 17.34 -5.17 1.29
CA VAL A 164 17.97 -6.22 0.46
C VAL A 164 16.97 -7.30 0.01
N ASN A 165 15.87 -7.45 0.73
CA ASN A 165 14.79 -8.37 0.44
C ASN A 165 13.54 -7.69 -0.13
N SER A 166 13.68 -6.52 -0.77
CA SER A 166 12.55 -5.76 -1.35
C SER A 166 11.66 -6.59 -2.29
N THR A 167 12.23 -7.63 -2.91
CA THR A 167 11.49 -8.59 -3.75
C THR A 167 10.35 -9.32 -3.04
N VAL A 168 10.37 -9.40 -1.70
CA VAL A 168 9.26 -9.95 -0.88
C VAL A 168 7.96 -9.18 -1.13
N LEU A 169 8.04 -7.90 -1.50
CA LEU A 169 6.88 -7.08 -1.84
C LEU A 169 6.13 -7.57 -3.08
N GLN A 170 6.71 -8.48 -3.87
CA GLN A 170 5.98 -9.15 -4.95
C GLN A 170 4.81 -9.98 -4.39
N LYS A 171 5.00 -10.63 -3.23
CA LYS A 171 3.92 -11.37 -2.55
C LYS A 171 2.84 -10.41 -2.03
N PHE A 172 3.26 -9.26 -1.48
CA PHE A 172 2.35 -8.20 -1.05
C PHE A 172 1.50 -7.69 -2.22
N SER A 173 2.15 -7.36 -3.34
CA SER A 173 1.48 -6.92 -4.57
C SER A 173 0.52 -7.97 -5.13
N TYR A 174 0.90 -9.24 -5.11
CA TYR A 174 0.05 -10.35 -5.57
C TYR A 174 -1.26 -10.44 -4.76
N VAL A 175 -1.18 -10.35 -3.43
CA VAL A 175 -2.38 -10.38 -2.58
C VAL A 175 -3.30 -9.20 -2.89
N LEU A 176 -2.74 -8.00 -3.06
CA LEU A 176 -3.48 -6.79 -3.41
C LEU A 176 -4.11 -6.89 -4.80
N GLU A 177 -3.41 -7.44 -5.78
CA GLU A 177 -3.92 -7.65 -7.14
C GLU A 177 -5.15 -8.57 -7.14
N TYR A 178 -5.07 -9.71 -6.44
CA TYR A 178 -6.19 -10.63 -6.33
C TYR A 178 -7.35 -10.07 -5.50
N SER A 179 -7.05 -9.32 -4.45
CA SER A 179 -8.06 -8.58 -3.69
C SER A 179 -8.80 -7.57 -4.60
N MET A 180 -8.07 -6.84 -5.42
CA MET A 180 -8.62 -5.91 -6.40
C MET A 180 -9.55 -6.63 -7.38
N TYR A 181 -9.12 -7.74 -8.00
CA TYR A 181 -9.99 -8.52 -8.90
C TYR A 181 -11.28 -8.94 -8.22
N LYS A 182 -11.21 -9.40 -6.97
CA LYS A 182 -12.38 -9.79 -6.18
C LYS A 182 -13.29 -8.59 -5.86
N THR A 183 -12.69 -7.42 -5.60
CA THR A 183 -13.45 -6.17 -5.37
C THR A 183 -14.22 -5.76 -6.62
N PHE A 184 -13.59 -5.79 -7.79
CA PHE A 184 -14.26 -5.55 -9.06
C PHE A 184 -15.34 -6.61 -9.36
N ALA A 185 -15.04 -7.88 -9.09
CA ALA A 185 -16.00 -8.97 -9.25
C ALA A 185 -17.23 -8.77 -8.36
N ASN A 186 -17.04 -8.35 -7.12
CA ASN A 186 -18.14 -7.99 -6.21
C ASN A 186 -18.91 -6.77 -6.70
N LYS A 187 -18.23 -5.71 -7.15
CA LYS A 187 -18.85 -4.50 -7.69
C LYS A 187 -19.76 -4.82 -8.87
N TYR A 188 -19.28 -5.61 -9.82
CA TYR A 188 -20.01 -5.92 -11.05
C TYR A 188 -20.86 -7.20 -10.97
N LYS A 189 -20.90 -7.87 -9.79
CA LYS A 189 -21.56 -9.17 -9.61
C LYS A 189 -21.18 -10.15 -10.72
N SER A 190 -19.88 -10.32 -10.92
CA SER A 190 -19.28 -11.09 -12.01
C SER A 190 -18.15 -11.99 -11.49
N SER A 191 -17.63 -12.88 -12.33
CA SER A 191 -16.47 -13.70 -11.97
C SER A 191 -15.16 -12.95 -12.23
N ILE A 192 -14.08 -13.37 -11.52
CA ILE A 192 -12.72 -12.83 -11.72
C ILE A 192 -12.26 -13.00 -13.18
N GLY A 193 -12.58 -14.14 -13.81
CA GLY A 193 -12.24 -14.39 -15.22
C GLY A 193 -12.84 -13.35 -16.16
N LYS A 194 -14.12 -13.02 -15.98
CA LYS A 194 -14.81 -11.98 -16.78
C LYS A 194 -14.23 -10.59 -16.53
N ILE A 195 -13.85 -10.28 -15.27
CA ILE A 195 -13.17 -9.02 -14.94
C ILE A 195 -11.81 -8.93 -15.62
N LYS A 196 -10.99 -9.99 -15.54
CA LYS A 196 -9.72 -10.04 -16.25
C LYS A 196 -9.89 -9.87 -17.76
N GLY A 197 -10.82 -10.58 -18.38
CA GLY A 197 -11.11 -10.43 -19.81
C GLY A 197 -11.50 -9.01 -20.23
N LYS A 198 -12.21 -8.27 -19.35
CA LYS A 198 -12.65 -6.89 -19.62
C LYS A 198 -11.55 -5.84 -19.44
N TYR A 199 -10.72 -5.98 -18.39
CA TYR A 199 -9.79 -4.92 -17.96
C TYR A 199 -8.33 -5.25 -18.23
N CYS A 200 -7.94 -6.53 -18.36
CA CYS A 200 -6.54 -6.86 -18.60
C CYS A 200 -6.20 -6.75 -20.09
N LYS A 201 -5.18 -5.94 -20.38
CA LYS A 201 -4.53 -5.85 -21.69
C LYS A 201 -3.09 -6.27 -21.54
N ASN A 202 -2.63 -7.19 -22.36
CA ASN A 202 -1.26 -7.75 -22.29
C ASN A 202 -0.85 -8.18 -20.84
N GLY A 203 -1.78 -8.83 -20.14
CA GLY A 203 -1.55 -9.29 -18.76
C GLY A 203 -1.55 -8.21 -17.68
N VAL A 204 -1.79 -6.95 -18.02
CA VAL A 204 -1.85 -5.83 -17.08
C VAL A 204 -3.28 -5.32 -16.95
N PHE A 205 -3.74 -5.11 -15.73
CA PHE A 205 -5.06 -4.51 -15.47
C PHE A 205 -5.00 -3.01 -15.74
N VAL A 206 -5.90 -2.52 -16.61
CA VAL A 206 -5.93 -1.13 -17.07
C VAL A 206 -7.34 -0.59 -17.00
N VAL A 207 -7.49 0.62 -16.48
CA VAL A 207 -8.72 1.40 -16.51
C VAL A 207 -8.49 2.62 -17.39
N ASN A 208 -9.29 2.73 -18.46
CA ASN A 208 -9.30 3.92 -19.32
C ASN A 208 -10.30 4.93 -18.78
N TYR A 209 -9.94 6.20 -18.76
CA TYR A 209 -10.77 7.31 -18.30
C TYR A 209 -10.56 8.54 -19.19
N LYS A 210 -11.51 9.48 -19.14
CA LYS A 210 -11.39 10.78 -19.81
C LYS A 210 -11.17 11.86 -18.76
N ASP A 211 -10.28 12.79 -19.04
CA ASP A 211 -10.08 13.96 -18.21
C ASP A 211 -11.22 14.99 -18.41
N LYS A 212 -11.17 16.10 -17.67
CA LYS A 212 -12.15 17.19 -17.80
C LYS A 212 -12.16 17.84 -19.17
N LYS A 213 -11.07 17.73 -19.94
CA LYS A 213 -10.90 18.25 -21.31
C LYS A 213 -11.33 17.23 -22.38
N GLY A 214 -11.81 16.04 -21.98
CA GLY A 214 -12.24 14.98 -22.89
C GLY A 214 -11.11 14.10 -23.42
N LYS A 215 -9.85 14.35 -23.05
CA LYS A 215 -8.69 13.55 -23.48
C LYS A 215 -8.71 12.19 -22.80
N GLN A 216 -8.45 11.14 -23.57
CA GLN A 216 -8.39 9.77 -23.05
C GLN A 216 -7.05 9.52 -22.37
N HIS A 217 -7.12 8.93 -21.18
CA HIS A 217 -5.99 8.46 -20.39
C HIS A 217 -6.22 7.02 -19.94
N SER A 218 -5.11 6.36 -19.58
CA SER A 218 -5.15 5.02 -19.01
C SER A 218 -4.39 4.98 -17.70
N HIS A 219 -4.92 4.28 -16.71
CA HIS A 219 -4.23 3.99 -15.45
C HIS A 219 -4.08 2.48 -15.32
N SER A 220 -2.85 2.03 -15.08
CA SER A 220 -2.52 0.61 -14.99
C SER A 220 -2.21 0.19 -13.57
N PHE A 221 -2.41 -1.10 -13.28
CA PHE A 221 -1.92 -1.71 -12.07
C PHE A 221 -0.39 -1.68 -12.04
N TYR A 222 0.19 -1.62 -10.82
CA TYR A 222 1.64 -1.53 -10.63
C TYR A 222 2.41 -2.71 -11.24
N ARG A 223 3.40 -2.44 -12.09
CA ARG A 223 4.25 -3.45 -12.77
C ARG A 223 5.73 -3.05 -12.84
N GLU A 224 6.13 -1.99 -12.13
CA GLU A 224 7.50 -1.46 -12.16
C GLU A 224 8.53 -2.40 -11.49
N GLY A 225 8.04 -3.44 -10.77
CA GLY A 225 8.88 -4.40 -10.06
C GLY A 225 9.35 -3.90 -8.69
N PHE A 226 10.08 -4.77 -7.98
CA PHE A 226 10.51 -4.54 -6.59
C PHE A 226 12.01 -4.78 -6.46
N ARG A 227 12.81 -4.04 -7.20
CA ARG A 227 14.28 -4.15 -7.14
C ARG A 227 14.80 -3.30 -5.99
N THR A 228 15.82 -3.81 -5.29
CA THR A 228 16.55 -3.01 -4.29
C THR A 228 17.28 -1.87 -4.98
N VAL A 229 17.09 -0.66 -4.46
CA VAL A 229 17.79 0.54 -4.92
C VAL A 229 19.08 0.70 -4.12
N ASP A 230 20.18 0.97 -4.79
CA ASP A 230 21.45 1.23 -4.15
C ASP A 230 21.45 2.65 -3.55
N ILE A 231 21.66 2.74 -2.23
CA ILE A 231 21.69 4.01 -1.49
C ILE A 231 22.76 4.96 -2.04
N THR A 232 23.87 4.41 -2.54
CA THR A 232 24.96 5.23 -3.10
C THR A 232 24.59 5.95 -4.40
N LYS A 233 23.53 5.48 -5.06
CA LYS A 233 22.98 6.08 -6.29
C LYS A 233 21.87 7.10 -6.04
N MET A 234 21.64 7.47 -4.79
CA MET A 234 20.69 8.54 -4.40
C MET A 234 21.17 9.92 -4.84
N LYS A 235 21.52 10.08 -6.10
CA LYS A 235 21.71 11.43 -6.63
C LYS A 235 20.33 12.06 -6.88
N THR A 236 19.93 12.97 -6.01
CA THR A 236 19.05 14.15 -6.28
C THR A 236 17.73 13.89 -7.07
N GLN A 237 17.13 12.73 -7.01
CA GLN A 237 15.75 12.54 -7.50
C GLN A 237 14.68 12.85 -6.43
N GLU A 238 15.07 13.51 -5.36
CA GLU A 238 14.18 13.83 -4.23
C GLU A 238 13.02 14.76 -4.60
N ASN A 239 13.16 15.54 -5.67
CA ASN A 239 12.15 16.52 -6.05
C ASN A 239 10.90 15.96 -6.73
N ASN A 240 10.85 14.66 -7.06
CA ASN A 240 9.71 14.09 -7.78
C ASN A 240 8.74 13.29 -6.90
N ILE A 241 9.04 13.09 -5.62
CA ILE A 241 8.16 12.31 -4.71
C ILE A 241 6.92 13.12 -4.36
N ASP A 242 7.05 14.42 -4.21
CA ASP A 242 5.93 15.34 -3.89
C ASP A 242 5.07 15.69 -5.10
N ASN A 243 5.56 15.48 -6.32
CA ASN A 243 4.81 15.70 -7.56
C ASN A 243 3.80 14.59 -7.92
N MET A 244 3.51 13.65 -7.02
CA MET A 244 2.43 12.66 -7.20
C MET A 244 1.01 13.27 -7.17
N VAL A 245 0.89 14.56 -7.12
CA VAL A 245 -0.40 15.30 -6.98
C VAL A 245 -1.26 15.27 -8.26
N ALA A 246 -0.68 14.98 -9.41
CA ALA A 246 -1.38 15.05 -10.70
C ALA A 246 -2.59 14.10 -10.81
N SER A 247 -2.60 12.97 -10.11
CA SER A 247 -3.72 12.02 -10.17
C SER A 247 -4.95 12.50 -9.40
N ARG A 248 -4.77 13.21 -8.29
CA ARG A 248 -5.89 13.77 -7.52
C ARG A 248 -6.57 14.97 -8.21
N ALA A 249 -5.83 15.72 -9.01
CA ALA A 249 -6.37 16.87 -9.75
C ALA A 249 -7.41 16.45 -10.80
N HIS A 250 -7.40 15.20 -11.25
CA HIS A 250 -8.31 14.65 -12.23
C HIS A 250 -9.44 13.80 -11.63
N MET A 251 -9.36 13.46 -10.36
CA MET A 251 -10.42 12.74 -9.65
C MET A 251 -11.46 13.74 -9.17
N SER A 252 -12.67 13.65 -9.72
CA SER A 252 -13.82 14.29 -9.07
C SER A 252 -13.95 13.73 -7.66
N THR A 253 -14.38 14.55 -6.70
CA THR A 253 -14.72 14.11 -5.35
C THR A 253 -15.62 12.88 -5.41
N THR A 254 -15.08 11.73 -5.06
CA THR A 254 -15.76 10.44 -5.24
C THR A 254 -16.12 9.83 -3.89
N SER A 255 -15.51 10.30 -2.80
CA SER A 255 -15.88 9.94 -1.45
C SER A 255 -17.35 10.24 -1.22
N LEU A 256 -18.06 9.28 -0.63
CA LEU A 256 -19.48 9.40 -0.30
C LEU A 256 -19.72 10.61 0.60
N MET A 257 -18.86 10.83 1.56
CA MET A 257 -18.94 11.98 2.49
C MET A 257 -18.71 13.30 1.75
N ASP A 258 -17.69 13.37 0.90
CA ASP A 258 -17.39 14.59 0.12
C ASP A 258 -18.53 14.96 -0.81
N ARG A 259 -19.21 13.95 -1.41
CA ARG A 259 -20.34 14.16 -2.31
C ARG A 259 -21.60 14.65 -1.59
N LEU A 260 -21.84 14.15 -0.37
CA LEU A 260 -22.92 14.64 0.47
C LEU A 260 -22.59 16.04 1.02
N SER A 261 -21.35 16.25 1.46
CA SER A 261 -20.88 17.56 1.99
C SER A 261 -20.80 18.64 0.91
N ALA A 262 -20.68 18.27 -0.37
CA ALA A 262 -20.71 19.24 -1.48
C ALA A 262 -22.07 19.92 -1.65
N ASN A 263 -23.09 19.44 -0.97
CA ASN A 263 -24.46 19.98 -0.90
C ASN A 263 -25.04 20.33 -2.28
N LYS A 264 -24.66 19.55 -3.32
CA LYS A 264 -25.07 19.75 -4.70
C LYS A 264 -25.61 18.46 -5.32
N CYS A 265 -26.85 18.51 -5.79
CA CYS A 265 -27.48 17.38 -6.48
C CYS A 265 -26.71 17.01 -7.75
N GLU A 266 -26.26 15.77 -7.87
CA GLU A 266 -25.52 15.29 -9.05
C GLU A 266 -26.40 15.15 -10.31
N HIS A 267 -27.72 15.13 -10.15
CA HIS A 267 -28.68 15.00 -11.26
C HIS A 267 -29.15 16.35 -11.83
N CYS A 268 -29.71 17.21 -11.00
CA CYS A 268 -30.25 18.51 -11.44
C CYS A 268 -29.28 19.69 -11.19
N GLY A 269 -28.26 19.52 -10.33
CA GLY A 269 -27.32 20.59 -10.00
C GLY A 269 -27.79 21.56 -8.91
N LYS A 270 -28.98 21.38 -8.33
CA LYS A 270 -29.53 22.22 -7.27
C LYS A 270 -28.62 22.17 -6.04
N THR A 271 -28.34 23.32 -5.44
CA THR A 271 -27.59 23.48 -4.20
C THR A 271 -28.54 23.66 -3.02
N ASP A 272 -28.02 23.49 -1.79
CA ASP A 272 -28.76 23.72 -0.52
C ASP A 272 -30.04 22.88 -0.38
N SER A 273 -30.02 21.65 -0.90
CA SER A 273 -31.08 20.68 -0.72
C SER A 273 -30.60 19.49 0.09
N ASN A 274 -31.47 18.88 0.87
CA ASN A 274 -31.20 17.61 1.51
C ASN A 274 -30.85 16.56 0.45
N LEU A 275 -29.64 16.02 0.55
CA LEU A 275 -29.15 15.03 -0.41
C LEU A 275 -29.36 13.62 0.12
N VAL A 276 -29.92 12.78 -0.74
CA VAL A 276 -30.14 11.36 -0.49
C VAL A 276 -29.27 10.54 -1.43
N MET A 277 -28.77 9.40 -0.96
CA MET A 277 -28.00 8.50 -1.78
C MET A 277 -28.88 7.51 -2.52
N HIS A 278 -29.02 7.68 -3.82
CA HIS A 278 -29.63 6.69 -4.68
C HIS A 278 -28.65 5.54 -5.01
N HIS A 279 -29.12 4.28 -4.92
CA HIS A 279 -28.34 3.07 -5.16
C HIS A 279 -28.93 2.20 -6.26
N VAL A 280 -28.08 1.59 -7.07
CA VAL A 280 -28.48 0.50 -7.99
C VAL A 280 -27.84 -0.83 -7.55
N ARG A 281 -28.63 -1.90 -7.62
CA ARG A 281 -28.16 -3.24 -7.20
C ARG A 281 -27.05 -3.75 -8.12
N LYS A 282 -27.22 -3.60 -9.44
CA LYS A 282 -26.25 -4.06 -10.44
C LYS A 282 -26.05 -2.98 -11.49
N MET A 283 -24.81 -2.73 -11.91
CA MET A 283 -24.52 -1.81 -13.01
C MET A 283 -25.15 -2.26 -14.35
N LYS A 284 -25.28 -3.57 -14.56
CA LYS A 284 -25.97 -4.11 -15.73
C LYS A 284 -27.41 -3.62 -15.90
N ASP A 285 -28.08 -3.33 -14.79
CA ASP A 285 -29.47 -2.87 -14.82
C ASP A 285 -29.56 -1.44 -15.35
N VAL A 286 -28.44 -0.72 -15.38
CA VAL A 286 -28.33 0.68 -15.83
C VAL A 286 -27.67 0.80 -17.19
N GLU A 287 -26.86 -0.18 -17.64
CA GLU A 287 -26.03 -0.13 -18.87
C GLU A 287 -26.85 0.07 -20.16
N LYS A 288 -28.13 -0.27 -20.17
CA LYS A 288 -29.03 -0.11 -21.32
C LYS A 288 -29.99 1.10 -21.21
N GLY A 289 -29.84 1.86 -20.14
CA GLY A 289 -30.77 2.95 -19.85
C GLY A 289 -30.49 4.22 -20.64
N LYS A 290 -31.57 4.93 -21.01
CA LYS A 290 -31.53 6.18 -21.76
C LYS A 290 -31.67 7.42 -20.88
N ALA A 291 -32.14 7.25 -19.62
CA ALA A 291 -32.38 8.34 -18.69
C ALA A 291 -31.09 9.06 -18.28
N LYS A 292 -31.18 10.34 -17.97
CA LYS A 292 -30.03 11.18 -17.59
C LYS A 292 -29.26 10.61 -16.40
N TRP A 293 -29.93 10.15 -15.35
CA TRP A 293 -29.32 9.55 -14.17
C TRP A 293 -28.56 8.26 -14.50
N GLN A 294 -29.09 7.41 -15.39
CA GLN A 294 -28.41 6.19 -15.83
C GLN A 294 -27.14 6.52 -16.61
N LYS A 295 -27.17 7.51 -17.50
CA LYS A 295 -25.99 7.99 -18.23
C LYS A 295 -24.91 8.51 -17.29
N LEU A 296 -25.28 9.24 -16.23
CA LEU A 296 -24.34 9.73 -15.21
C LEU A 296 -23.68 8.58 -14.45
N MET A 297 -24.46 7.56 -14.03
CA MET A 297 -23.90 6.38 -13.34
C MET A 297 -22.99 5.56 -14.24
N ILE A 298 -23.35 5.40 -15.52
CA ILE A 298 -22.54 4.69 -16.52
C ILE A 298 -21.23 5.44 -16.78
N ALA A 299 -21.30 6.74 -17.04
CA ALA A 299 -20.13 7.57 -17.34
C ALA A 299 -19.07 7.53 -16.22
N ARG A 300 -19.54 7.51 -14.98
CA ARG A 300 -18.67 7.45 -13.78
C ARG A 300 -18.43 6.04 -13.26
N ARG A 301 -19.09 5.03 -13.85
CA ARG A 301 -19.04 3.63 -13.41
C ARG A 301 -19.32 3.47 -11.90
N ARG A 302 -20.28 4.26 -11.39
CA ARG A 302 -20.70 4.25 -9.99
C ARG A 302 -22.06 3.62 -9.81
N LYS A 303 -22.25 2.97 -8.65
CA LYS A 303 -23.54 2.42 -8.23
C LYS A 303 -24.39 3.40 -7.43
N THR A 304 -23.86 4.58 -7.13
CA THR A 304 -24.51 5.56 -6.26
C THR A 304 -24.54 6.93 -6.92
N LEU A 305 -25.62 7.70 -6.67
CA LEU A 305 -25.75 9.13 -6.97
C LEU A 305 -26.20 9.87 -5.73
N ALA A 306 -25.59 11.03 -5.44
CA ALA A 306 -26.09 11.96 -4.44
C ALA A 306 -27.10 12.90 -5.10
N VAL A 307 -28.37 12.80 -4.75
CA VAL A 307 -29.47 13.51 -5.40
C VAL A 307 -30.39 14.15 -4.37
N CYS A 308 -31.06 15.25 -4.72
CA CYS A 308 -32.12 15.80 -3.89
C CYS A 308 -33.34 14.86 -3.87
N GLU A 309 -34.23 15.02 -2.90
CA GLU A 309 -35.41 14.17 -2.72
C GLU A 309 -36.31 14.14 -3.97
N ASP A 310 -36.51 15.29 -4.64
CA ASP A 310 -37.30 15.37 -5.88
C ASP A 310 -36.72 14.47 -6.95
N CYS A 311 -35.42 14.59 -7.24
CA CYS A 311 -34.74 13.76 -8.22
C CYS A 311 -34.69 12.28 -7.80
N HIS A 312 -34.60 11.99 -6.49
CA HIS A 312 -34.64 10.63 -6.00
C HIS A 312 -35.98 9.96 -6.28
N ASN A 313 -37.09 10.69 -6.07
CA ASN A 313 -38.45 10.23 -6.35
C ASN A 313 -38.67 10.04 -7.85
N GLU A 314 -38.17 10.97 -8.68
CA GLU A 314 -38.20 10.86 -10.15
C GLU A 314 -37.47 9.60 -10.64
N ILE A 315 -36.28 9.33 -10.14
CA ILE A 315 -35.52 8.13 -10.50
C ILE A 315 -36.25 6.85 -10.09
N HIS A 316 -36.88 6.82 -8.92
CA HIS A 316 -37.66 5.67 -8.49
C HIS A 316 -38.93 5.48 -9.31
N TYR A 317 -39.55 6.55 -9.77
CA TYR A 317 -40.68 6.49 -10.68
C TYR A 317 -40.27 5.88 -12.03
N ASP A 318 -39.19 6.37 -12.64
CA ASP A 318 -38.61 5.83 -13.88
C ASP A 318 -38.30 4.34 -13.77
N MET A 319 -37.69 3.92 -12.66
CA MET A 319 -37.37 2.51 -12.40
C MET A 319 -38.62 1.63 -12.33
N ARG A 320 -39.72 2.12 -11.74
CA ARG A 320 -41.03 1.39 -11.69
C ARG A 320 -41.63 1.25 -13.09
N VAL A 321 -41.64 2.32 -13.87
CA VAL A 321 -42.15 2.32 -15.26
C VAL A 321 -41.37 1.33 -16.12
N GLU A 322 -40.05 1.31 -16.04
CA GLU A 322 -39.21 0.34 -16.75
C GLU A 322 -39.49 -1.12 -16.31
N LEU A 323 -39.74 -1.34 -15.04
CA LEU A 323 -40.05 -2.67 -14.51
C LEU A 323 -41.40 -3.20 -15.00
N ILE A 324 -42.41 -2.33 -15.03
CA ILE A 324 -43.72 -2.65 -15.57
C ILE A 324 -43.64 -2.95 -17.09
N ALA A 325 -42.88 -2.15 -17.83
CA ALA A 325 -42.69 -2.36 -19.26
C ALA A 325 -41.94 -3.68 -19.57
N LYS A 326 -40.98 -4.09 -18.73
CA LYS A 326 -40.28 -5.39 -18.84
C LYS A 326 -41.21 -6.58 -18.54
N ASN A 327 -42.10 -6.44 -17.57
CA ASN A 327 -43.02 -7.52 -17.19
C ASN A 327 -44.13 -7.71 -18.19
N ARG A 328 -44.53 -6.66 -18.97
CA ARG A 328 -45.49 -6.76 -20.08
C ARG A 328 -44.92 -7.41 -21.34
N LYS A 329 -43.57 -7.54 -21.44
CA LYS A 329 -42.88 -8.16 -22.58
C LYS A 329 -42.47 -9.60 -22.33
N LYS A 330 -42.77 -10.16 -21.17
CA LYS A 330 -42.67 -11.58 -20.83
C LYS A 330 -44.04 -12.24 -20.98
#